data_f29956f1630cba6849b9d6deb2f3ee6e
#
_entry.id   f29956f1630cba6849b9d6deb2f3ee6e
#
_cell.length_a   1.000
_cell.length_b   1.000
_cell.length_c   1.000
_cell.angle_alpha   90.00
_cell.angle_beta   90.00
_cell.angle_gamma   90.00
#
_symmetry.space_group_name_H-M   'P 1'
#
loop_
_entity.id
_entity.type
_entity.pdbx_description
1 polymer ?
#
loop_
_entity_poly.entity_id
_entity_poly.type
_entity_poly.pdbx_seq_one_letter_code
_entity_poly.pdbx_strand_id
1 'polypeptide(L)' 'MSNYDILTLQMETAKRHVDFAIRNRIPKIVFIHGVGEGILKSELDFMLHRYEQISFQDANYQKYGLGATEIYFKQNSK' A
#
# COMPACT_ATOMS: atom_id res chain seq x y z
N MET A 1 16.50 16.69 1.04
CA MET A 1 16.31 15.28 0.67
C MET A 1 16.15 15.15 -0.82
N SER A 2 16.76 14.15 -1.39
CA SER A 2 16.56 13.87 -2.80
C SER A 2 15.20 13.18 -3.00
N ASN A 3 14.75 13.14 -4.27
CA ASN A 3 13.52 12.42 -4.59
C ASN A 3 13.65 10.94 -4.25
N TYR A 4 14.83 10.39 -4.43
CA TYR A 4 15.07 8.98 -4.10
C TYR A 4 14.91 8.75 -2.59
N ASP A 5 15.43 9.66 -1.77
CA ASP A 5 15.30 9.51 -0.32
C ASP A 5 13.85 9.61 0.13
N ILE A 6 13.08 10.49 -0.50
CA ILE A 6 11.66 10.62 -0.17
C ILE A 6 10.92 9.35 -0.54
N LEU A 7 11.19 8.80 -1.73
CA LEU A 7 10.55 7.57 -2.16
C LEU A 7 10.89 6.41 -1.24
N THR A 8 12.16 6.29 -0.85
CA THR A 8 12.57 5.22 0.05
C THR A 8 11.84 5.34 1.39
N LEU A 9 11.74 6.55 1.93
CA LEU A 9 11.04 6.76 3.19
C LEU A 9 9.58 6.39 3.08
N GLN A 10 8.93 6.77 1.99
CA GLN A 10 7.53 6.44 1.78
C GLN A 10 7.32 4.93 1.65
N MET A 11 8.22 4.23 1.00
CA MET A 11 8.11 2.78 0.87
C MET A 11 8.31 2.09 2.21
N GLU A 12 9.25 2.59 3.02
CA GLU A 12 9.45 2.03 4.35
C GLU A 12 8.22 2.24 5.23
N THR A 13 7.58 3.39 5.10
CA THR A 13 6.36 3.67 5.84
C THR A 13 5.24 2.72 5.41
N ALA A 14 5.08 2.53 4.10
CA ALA A 14 4.08 1.62 3.58
C ALA A 14 4.31 0.20 4.08
N LYS A 15 5.56 -0.25 4.06
CA LYS A 15 5.88 -1.58 4.53
C LYS A 15 5.54 -1.75 6.00
N ARG A 16 5.82 -0.74 6.82
CA ARG A 16 5.47 -0.80 8.24
C ARG A 16 3.97 -0.90 8.44
N HIS A 17 3.19 -0.16 7.65
CA HIS A 17 1.74 -0.23 7.75
C HIS A 17 1.23 -1.61 7.36
N VAL A 18 1.78 -2.18 6.30
CA VAL A 18 1.38 -3.51 5.86
C VAL A 18 1.72 -4.55 6.94
N ASP A 19 2.93 -4.50 7.47
CA ASP A 19 3.34 -5.46 8.50
C ASP A 19 2.50 -5.31 9.76
N PHE A 20 2.17 -4.07 10.13
CA PHE A 20 1.30 -3.82 11.28
C PHE A 20 -0.08 -4.44 11.05
N ALA A 21 -0.63 -4.24 9.86
CA ALA A 21 -1.96 -4.78 9.55
C ALA A 21 -1.96 -6.30 9.59
N ILE A 22 -0.91 -6.92 9.09
CA ILE A 22 -0.81 -8.38 9.14
C ILE A 22 -0.75 -8.86 10.58
N ARG A 23 0.08 -8.25 11.40
CA ARG A 23 0.24 -8.69 12.79
C ARG A 23 -1.03 -8.49 13.60
N ASN A 24 -1.79 -7.47 13.30
CA ASN A 24 -2.99 -7.12 14.08
C ASN A 24 -4.26 -7.59 13.41
N ARG A 25 -4.15 -8.38 12.34
CA ARG A 25 -5.28 -8.96 11.63
C ARG A 25 -6.28 -7.93 11.16
N ILE A 26 -5.76 -6.81 10.69
CA ILE A 26 -6.60 -5.77 10.11
C ILE A 26 -6.99 -6.23 8.70
N PRO A 27 -8.29 -6.23 8.37
CA PRO A 27 -8.71 -6.80 7.08
C PRO A 27 -8.41 -5.92 5.88
N LYS A 28 -8.27 -4.62 6.09
CA LYS A 28 -8.12 -3.70 4.97
C LYS A 28 -7.46 -2.42 5.44
N ILE A 29 -6.56 -1.90 4.61
CA ILE A 29 -6.06 -0.53 4.79
C ILE A 29 -6.12 0.17 3.45
N VAL A 30 -6.10 1.50 3.48
CA VAL A 30 -6.02 2.31 2.27
C VAL A 30 -4.75 3.15 2.39
N PHE A 31 -3.88 2.99 1.40
CA PHE A 31 -2.63 3.74 1.38
C PHE A 31 -2.74 4.84 0.34
N ILE A 32 -2.58 6.08 0.79
CA ILE A 32 -2.69 7.24 -0.08
C ILE A 32 -1.29 7.63 -0.53
N HIS A 33 -0.99 7.40 -1.79
CA HIS A 33 0.34 7.67 -2.33
C HIS A 33 0.35 8.91 -3.22
N GLY A 34 -0.81 9.51 -3.43
CA GLY A 34 -0.88 10.72 -4.24
C GLY A 34 -0.78 10.45 -5.72
N VAL A 35 -1.02 11.51 -6.46
CA VAL A 35 -0.91 11.47 -7.92
C VAL A 35 0.41 12.13 -8.28
N GLY A 36 1.26 11.43 -8.95
CA GLY A 36 2.53 11.97 -9.37
C GLY A 36 2.94 11.31 -10.65
N GLU A 37 4.20 10.99 -10.77
CA GLU A 37 4.70 10.32 -11.95
C GLU A 37 4.48 8.82 -11.91
N GLY A 38 3.80 8.34 -10.89
CA GLY A 38 3.48 6.93 -10.79
C GLY A 38 4.57 6.05 -10.21
N ILE A 39 5.69 6.64 -9.81
CA ILE A 39 6.82 5.86 -9.32
C ILE A 39 6.48 5.20 -7.99
N LEU A 40 5.88 5.94 -7.08
CA LEU A 40 5.53 5.39 -5.78
C LEU A 40 4.49 4.28 -5.92
N LYS A 41 3.49 4.50 -6.79
CA LYS A 41 2.48 3.46 -7.01
C LYS A 41 3.11 2.20 -7.59
N SER A 42 4.01 2.34 -8.55
CA SER A 42 4.67 1.18 -9.16
C SER A 42 5.50 0.42 -8.15
N GLU A 43 6.23 1.14 -7.30
CA GLU A 43 7.03 0.49 -6.27
C GLU A 43 6.16 -0.19 -5.24
N LEU A 44 5.05 0.45 -4.87
CA LEU A 44 4.11 -0.14 -3.94
C LEU A 44 3.52 -1.43 -4.50
N ASP A 45 3.08 -1.40 -5.76
CA ASP A 45 2.52 -2.58 -6.41
C ASP A 45 3.54 -3.71 -6.42
N PHE A 46 4.79 -3.39 -6.75
CA PHE A 46 5.85 -4.39 -6.77
C PHE A 46 6.06 -5.01 -5.40
N MET A 47 6.08 -4.18 -4.36
CA MET A 47 6.23 -4.67 -3.00
C MET A 47 5.07 -5.58 -2.60
N LEU A 48 3.84 -5.16 -2.92
CA LEU A 48 2.67 -5.91 -2.51
C LEU A 48 2.57 -7.26 -3.19
N HIS A 49 3.10 -7.39 -4.41
CA HIS A 49 3.09 -8.68 -5.11
C HIS A 49 3.90 -9.75 -4.38
N ARG A 50 4.76 -9.37 -3.47
CA ARG A 50 5.57 -10.32 -2.71
C ARG A 50 4.81 -10.99 -1.58
N TYR A 51 3.64 -10.47 -1.23
CA TYR A 51 2.85 -11.00 -0.11
C TYR A 51 1.77 -11.91 -0.67
N GLU A 52 1.75 -13.16 -0.25
CA GLU A 52 0.80 -14.13 -0.77
C GLU A 52 -0.60 -13.91 -0.26
N GLN A 53 -0.73 -13.35 0.94
CA GLN A 53 -2.04 -13.19 1.56
C GLN A 53 -2.62 -11.79 1.35
N ILE A 54 -2.09 -11.06 0.40
CA ILE A 54 -2.55 -9.70 0.13
C ILE A 54 -3.14 -9.64 -1.28
N SER A 55 -4.27 -8.94 -1.40
CA SER A 55 -4.74 -8.48 -2.69
C SER A 55 -4.91 -6.97 -2.61
N PHE A 56 -4.84 -6.32 -3.75
CA PHE A 56 -4.89 -4.86 -3.77
C PHE A 56 -5.49 -4.38 -5.08
N GLN A 57 -6.05 -3.18 -5.04
CA GLN A 57 -6.64 -2.53 -6.19
C GLN A 57 -6.68 -1.04 -5.96
N ASP A 58 -6.94 -0.28 -7.02
CA ASP A 58 -7.11 1.15 -6.88
C ASP A 58 -8.29 1.44 -5.97
N ALA A 59 -8.12 2.41 -5.07
CA ALA A 59 -9.17 2.78 -4.16
C ALA A 59 -10.26 3.55 -4.91
N ASN A 60 -11.44 3.61 -4.30
CA ASN A 60 -12.59 4.28 -4.89
C ASN A 60 -12.27 5.75 -5.12
N TYR A 61 -12.36 6.17 -6.37
CA TYR A 61 -12.04 7.53 -6.75
C TYR A 61 -12.93 8.55 -6.05
N GLN A 62 -14.23 8.25 -5.97
CA GLN A 62 -15.17 9.21 -5.40
C GLN A 62 -14.96 9.39 -3.91
N LYS A 63 -14.44 8.39 -3.25
CA LYS A 63 -14.21 8.45 -1.81
C LYS A 63 -12.83 9.00 -1.45
N TYR A 64 -11.81 8.57 -2.19
CA TYR A 64 -10.42 8.88 -1.83
C TYR A 64 -9.70 9.73 -2.88
N GLY A 65 -10.32 9.96 -4.04
CA GLY A 65 -9.65 10.62 -5.13
C GLY A 65 -8.67 9.71 -5.83
N LEU A 66 -7.90 10.28 -6.73
CA LEU A 66 -6.84 9.53 -7.40
C LEU A 66 -5.66 9.33 -6.45
N GLY A 67 -4.87 8.32 -6.70
CA GLY A 67 -3.63 8.14 -5.97
C GLY A 67 -3.76 7.42 -4.65
N ALA A 68 -4.74 6.54 -4.53
CA ALA A 68 -4.88 5.69 -3.35
C ALA A 68 -5.02 4.23 -3.77
N THR A 69 -4.54 3.32 -2.93
CA THR A 69 -4.63 1.89 -3.19
C THR A 69 -5.25 1.22 -1.98
N GLU A 70 -6.28 0.41 -2.23
CA GLU A 70 -6.88 -0.43 -1.19
C GLU A 70 -6.12 -1.74 -1.10
N ILE A 71 -5.73 -2.09 0.11
CA ILE A 71 -4.96 -3.30 0.36
C ILE A 71 -5.79 -4.20 1.27
N TYR A 72 -6.09 -5.40 0.79
CA TYR A 72 -6.91 -6.36 1.51
C TYR A 72 -6.04 -7.50 2.02
N PHE A 73 -6.26 -7.89 3.25
CA PHE A 73 -5.47 -8.93 3.89
C PHE A 73 -6.36 -10.15 4.09
N LYS A 74 -5.97 -11.27 3.46
CA LYS A 74 -6.71 -12.51 3.64
C LYS A 74 -6.51 -12.99 5.05
N GLN A 75 -7.62 -13.27 5.73
CA GLN A 75 -7.57 -13.81 7.08
C GLN A 75 -7.64 -15.32 6.99
N ASN A 76 -6.71 -15.99 7.66
CA ASN A 76 -6.82 -17.42 7.79
C ASN A 76 -7.87 -17.70 8.83
N SER A 77 -8.97 -18.30 8.38
CA SER A 77 -9.96 -18.69 9.33
C SER A 77 -9.55 -20.02 9.81
N LYS A 78 -8.95 -20.42 10.22
CA LYS A 78 -8.59 -21.55 10.72
C LYS A 78 -9.12 -22.33 11.10
#